data_e24a10eeaeff0f3c6347dc537a32a1c1
#
_entry.id   e24a10eeaeff0f3c6347dc537a32a1c1
#
_cell.length_a   1.000
_cell.length_b   1.000
_cell.length_c   1.000
_cell.angle_alpha   90.00
_cell.angle_beta   90.00
_cell.angle_gamma   90.00
#
_symmetry.space_group_name_H-M   'P 1'
#
loop_
_entity.id
_entity.type
_entity.pdbx_description
1 polymer ?
#
loop_
_entity_poly.entity_id
_entity_poly.type
_entity_poly.pdbx_seq_one_letter_code
_entity_poly.pdbx_strand_id
1 'polypeptide(L)'
;MMKAKVHVTDVIERMRSDLLLPLIRIQTTMLKAIHDFMVSRGFLQLMPVITSKFTDPLAPDPGSGVVAIPKIRYYDQELVLTQSMLLHKQLALLTGADKIYIMSPNVRLENEKKRSTGKHLFEFTQMDFEVAYGTMKQIMSLVEDLVIETIKAVRAERKEDLESFGRELRIPEKPFKVYTTHEMEERYGKEWELPASREHDDPFWVIDHDREFYDREDPERPGHFRNYDLIYPEGFGEGLSGGEREWEYDRILRRIKEDGLSPESYRDFLEIAKRGLLKPSAGAGLGVERFLRFLVGAKHIKDVQVFPRVPGEDVLI
;
A
#
# COMPACT_ATOMS: atom_id res chain seq x y z
N MET A 1 -31.27 8.19 -1.45
CA MET A 1 -30.83 9.61 -1.35
C MET A 1 -30.20 9.99 -2.69
N MET A 2 -30.68 11.05 -3.33
CA MET A 2 -29.97 11.60 -4.51
C MET A 2 -28.62 12.10 -4.06
N LYS A 3 -27.52 11.55 -4.62
CA LYS A 3 -26.17 12.08 -4.39
C LYS A 3 -26.15 13.53 -4.94
N ALA A 4 -25.59 14.46 -4.17
CA ALA A 4 -25.34 15.80 -4.66
C ALA A 4 -24.40 15.68 -5.88
N LYS A 5 -24.84 16.20 -7.03
CA LYS A 5 -23.98 16.25 -8.22
C LYS A 5 -22.88 17.29 -7.99
N VAL A 6 -21.65 16.94 -8.36
CA VAL A 6 -20.53 17.90 -8.37
C VAL A 6 -20.78 18.94 -9.45
N HIS A 7 -20.67 20.20 -9.08
CA HIS A 7 -20.78 21.33 -9.98
C HIS A 7 -19.40 21.86 -10.39
N VAL A 8 -19.31 22.52 -11.54
CA VAL A 8 -18.06 23.16 -12.00
C VAL A 8 -17.52 24.15 -10.97
N THR A 9 -18.42 24.80 -10.20
CA THR A 9 -18.05 25.70 -9.10
C THR A 9 -17.21 24.96 -8.03
N ASP A 10 -17.61 23.76 -7.64
CA ASP A 10 -16.90 22.96 -6.62
C ASP A 10 -15.47 22.61 -7.10
N VAL A 11 -15.33 22.32 -8.41
CA VAL A 11 -14.02 22.09 -9.03
C VAL A 11 -13.14 23.33 -8.95
N ILE A 12 -13.72 24.51 -9.31
CA ILE A 12 -12.99 25.78 -9.30
C ILE A 12 -12.57 26.15 -7.87
N GLU A 13 -13.47 26.01 -6.89
CA GLU A 13 -13.17 26.30 -5.49
C GLU A 13 -12.03 25.42 -4.98
N ARG A 14 -12.09 24.12 -5.30
CA ARG A 14 -11.00 23.21 -4.94
C ARG A 14 -9.67 23.61 -5.58
N MET A 15 -9.65 23.88 -6.90
CA MET A 15 -8.41 24.24 -7.62
C MET A 15 -7.81 25.57 -7.14
N ARG A 16 -8.60 26.45 -6.53
CA ARG A 16 -8.16 27.72 -5.96
C ARG A 16 -7.85 27.66 -4.47
N SER A 17 -7.92 26.49 -3.85
CA SER A 17 -7.55 26.34 -2.45
C SER A 17 -6.08 26.69 -2.24
N ASP A 18 -5.80 27.54 -1.26
CA ASP A 18 -4.44 27.98 -0.91
C ASP A 18 -3.54 26.83 -0.45
N LEU A 19 -4.13 25.71 -0.03
CA LEU A 19 -3.38 24.52 0.42
C LEU A 19 -2.95 23.58 -0.72
N LEU A 20 -3.54 23.68 -1.94
CA LEU A 20 -3.19 22.75 -3.01
C LEU A 20 -1.77 22.94 -3.54
N LEU A 21 -1.31 24.17 -3.69
CA LEU A 21 0.05 24.43 -4.17
C LEU A 21 1.12 23.98 -3.14
N PRO A 22 1.01 24.30 -1.84
CA PRO A 22 1.86 23.72 -0.80
C PRO A 22 1.82 22.20 -0.82
N LEU A 23 0.66 21.56 -0.94
CA LEU A 23 0.50 20.12 -1.03
C LEU A 23 1.32 19.53 -2.18
N ILE A 24 1.18 20.07 -3.39
CA ILE A 24 1.89 19.58 -4.59
C ILE A 24 3.41 19.71 -4.43
N ARG A 25 3.89 20.78 -3.77
CA ARG A 25 5.31 20.96 -3.48
C ARG A 25 5.83 19.91 -2.49
N ILE A 26 5.08 19.66 -1.40
CA ILE A 26 5.42 18.60 -0.42
C ILE A 26 5.41 17.23 -1.11
N GLN A 27 4.36 16.92 -1.89
CA GLN A 27 4.26 15.68 -2.67
C GLN A 27 5.47 15.50 -3.60
N THR A 28 5.87 16.56 -4.30
CA THR A 28 7.02 16.53 -5.23
C THR A 28 8.31 16.18 -4.49
N THR A 29 8.57 16.83 -3.34
CA THR A 29 9.75 16.54 -2.52
C THR A 29 9.71 15.13 -1.95
N MET A 30 8.55 14.67 -1.45
CA MET A 30 8.35 13.32 -0.95
C MET A 30 8.66 12.27 -2.03
N LEU A 31 8.06 12.41 -3.21
CA LEU A 31 8.27 11.46 -4.33
C LEU A 31 9.72 11.46 -4.81
N LYS A 32 10.36 12.62 -4.88
CA LYS A 32 11.78 12.72 -5.21
C LYS A 32 12.65 12.03 -4.16
N ALA A 33 12.40 12.26 -2.88
CA ALA A 33 13.16 11.63 -1.80
C ALA A 33 13.02 10.09 -1.81
N ILE A 34 11.81 9.59 -2.04
CA ILE A 34 11.55 8.15 -2.22
C ILE A 34 12.35 7.61 -3.41
N HIS A 35 12.27 8.28 -4.57
CA HIS A 35 13.00 7.87 -5.78
C HIS A 35 14.52 7.80 -5.53
N ASP A 36 15.09 8.89 -5.03
CA ASP A 36 16.53 8.99 -4.78
C ASP A 36 17.00 7.93 -3.77
N PHE A 37 16.23 7.69 -2.73
CA PHE A 37 16.49 6.63 -1.75
C PHE A 37 16.52 5.25 -2.40
N MET A 38 15.46 4.89 -3.16
CA MET A 38 15.37 3.57 -3.80
C MET A 38 16.52 3.35 -4.80
N VAL A 39 16.81 4.34 -5.65
CA VAL A 39 17.92 4.26 -6.62
C VAL A 39 19.27 4.14 -5.91
N SER A 40 19.51 4.91 -4.84
CA SER A 40 20.75 4.84 -4.07
C SER A 40 20.98 3.48 -3.39
N ARG A 41 19.92 2.73 -3.13
CA ARG A 41 19.95 1.37 -2.55
C ARG A 41 19.98 0.26 -3.60
N GLY A 42 20.15 0.63 -4.89
CA GLY A 42 20.31 -0.29 -6.01
C GLY A 42 18.99 -0.88 -6.53
N PHE A 43 17.85 -0.25 -6.24
CA PHE A 43 16.58 -0.65 -6.85
C PHE A 43 16.47 -0.15 -8.29
N LEU A 44 15.95 -0.99 -9.18
CA LEU A 44 15.60 -0.65 -10.54
C LEU A 44 14.11 -0.29 -10.62
N GLN A 45 13.81 0.83 -11.27
CA GLN A 45 12.41 1.25 -11.45
C GLN A 45 11.78 0.54 -12.63
N LEU A 46 10.62 -0.06 -12.41
CA LEU A 46 9.76 -0.61 -13.46
C LEU A 46 8.59 0.33 -13.77
N MET A 47 8.13 0.28 -15.00
CA MET A 47 6.87 0.92 -15.38
C MET A 47 5.70 0.06 -14.92
N PRO A 48 4.64 0.67 -14.35
CA PRO A 48 3.46 -0.08 -13.91
C PRO A 48 2.62 -0.57 -15.09
N VAL A 49 1.77 -1.56 -14.82
CA VAL A 49 0.64 -1.92 -15.68
C VAL A 49 -0.67 -1.65 -14.93
N ILE A 50 -1.68 -1.12 -15.64
CA ILE A 50 -3.02 -0.89 -15.07
C ILE A 50 -3.94 -2.05 -15.42
N THR A 51 -3.68 -2.75 -16.52
CA THR A 51 -4.50 -3.86 -17.02
C THR A 51 -3.73 -5.16 -16.97
N SER A 52 -4.38 -6.23 -16.52
CA SER A 52 -3.75 -7.54 -16.40
C SER A 52 -4.77 -8.66 -16.60
N LYS A 53 -4.29 -9.89 -16.78
CA LYS A 53 -5.15 -11.09 -16.76
C LYS A 53 -5.53 -11.50 -15.34
N PHE A 54 -4.76 -11.11 -14.36
CA PHE A 54 -5.00 -11.39 -12.93
C PHE A 54 -4.55 -10.20 -12.07
N THR A 55 -5.04 -10.12 -10.86
CA THR A 55 -4.62 -9.14 -9.86
C THR A 55 -4.66 -9.76 -8.47
N ASP A 56 -4.18 -9.05 -7.48
CA ASP A 56 -4.32 -9.37 -6.08
C ASP A 56 -5.81 -9.57 -5.76
N PRO A 57 -6.23 -10.68 -5.15
CA PRO A 57 -7.63 -10.93 -4.83
C PRO A 57 -8.16 -10.04 -3.71
N LEU A 58 -7.29 -9.54 -2.82
CA LEU A 58 -7.66 -8.83 -1.59
C LEU A 58 -8.69 -9.61 -0.75
N ALA A 59 -8.54 -10.91 -0.73
CA ALA A 59 -9.38 -11.83 0.01
C ALA A 59 -8.50 -13.03 0.46
N PRO A 60 -8.61 -13.43 1.69
CA PRO A 60 -9.61 -13.09 2.71
C PRO A 60 -9.29 -11.86 3.59
N ASP A 61 -8.47 -10.91 3.14
CA ASP A 61 -8.09 -9.74 3.94
C ASP A 61 -9.33 -9.06 4.56
N PRO A 62 -9.51 -9.06 5.90
CA PRO A 62 -10.64 -8.44 6.57
C PRO A 62 -10.64 -6.92 6.46
N GLY A 63 -9.51 -6.31 6.14
CA GLY A 63 -9.37 -4.88 5.85
C GLY A 63 -9.94 -4.47 4.50
N SER A 64 -10.07 -5.41 3.57
CA SER A 64 -10.61 -5.15 2.23
C SER A 64 -12.12 -4.91 2.27
N GLY A 65 -12.58 -3.93 1.51
CA GLY A 65 -14.00 -3.63 1.30
C GLY A 65 -14.36 -3.59 -0.18
N VAL A 66 -13.57 -4.25 -1.03
CA VAL A 66 -13.76 -4.27 -2.47
C VAL A 66 -15.07 -4.99 -2.83
N VAL A 67 -15.93 -4.31 -3.59
CA VAL A 67 -17.24 -4.84 -4.01
C VAL A 67 -17.20 -5.53 -5.37
N ALA A 68 -16.22 -5.20 -6.21
CA ALA A 68 -16.01 -5.81 -7.52
C ALA A 68 -14.58 -5.53 -8.03
N ILE A 69 -14.07 -6.45 -8.83
CA ILE A 69 -12.86 -6.24 -9.63
C ILE A 69 -13.29 -5.65 -10.98
N PRO A 70 -12.84 -4.43 -11.34
CA PRO A 70 -13.19 -3.84 -12.63
C PRO A 70 -12.65 -4.66 -13.79
N LYS A 71 -13.49 -4.97 -14.76
CA LYS A 71 -13.14 -5.73 -15.95
C LYS A 71 -13.25 -4.88 -17.20
N ILE A 72 -12.34 -5.07 -18.13
CA ILE A 72 -12.40 -4.50 -19.46
C ILE A 72 -12.25 -5.60 -20.51
N ARG A 73 -12.91 -5.41 -21.66
CA ARG A 73 -12.71 -6.28 -22.81
C ARG A 73 -11.89 -5.55 -23.87
N TYR A 74 -10.78 -6.19 -24.28
CA TYR A 74 -9.92 -5.68 -25.33
C TYR A 74 -9.69 -6.81 -26.36
N TYR A 75 -10.30 -6.67 -27.54
CA TYR A 75 -10.46 -7.76 -28.52
C TYR A 75 -11.06 -9.01 -27.88
N ASP A 76 -10.39 -10.16 -27.97
CA ASP A 76 -10.84 -11.43 -27.41
C ASP A 76 -10.36 -11.67 -25.97
N GLN A 77 -9.74 -10.69 -25.34
CA GLN A 77 -9.21 -10.78 -23.99
C GLN A 77 -10.15 -10.09 -22.99
N GLU A 78 -10.44 -10.77 -21.89
CA GLU A 78 -10.96 -10.14 -20.69
C GLU A 78 -9.75 -9.77 -19.80
N LEU A 79 -9.65 -8.51 -19.45
CA LEU A 79 -8.62 -7.97 -18.57
C LEU A 79 -9.27 -7.38 -17.32
N VAL A 80 -8.53 -7.33 -16.23
CA VAL A 80 -8.91 -6.65 -15.00
C VAL A 80 -8.07 -5.40 -14.80
N LEU A 81 -8.58 -4.40 -14.09
CA LEU A 81 -7.75 -3.32 -13.59
C LEU A 81 -6.98 -3.81 -12.35
N THR A 82 -5.70 -3.47 -12.27
CA THR A 82 -4.83 -3.91 -11.17
C THR A 82 -5.27 -3.30 -9.84
N GLN A 83 -5.42 -4.13 -8.83
CA GLN A 83 -5.66 -3.75 -7.45
C GLN A 83 -4.36 -3.59 -6.66
N SER A 84 -3.31 -4.27 -7.14
CA SER A 84 -1.94 -4.25 -6.63
C SER A 84 -1.01 -4.86 -7.68
N MET A 85 0.24 -4.41 -7.71
CA MET A 85 1.29 -5.00 -8.55
C MET A 85 1.99 -6.20 -7.88
N LEU A 86 1.48 -6.73 -6.77
CA LEU A 86 2.15 -7.72 -5.94
C LEU A 86 2.62 -8.95 -6.73
N LEU A 87 1.72 -9.62 -7.44
CA LEU A 87 2.09 -10.81 -8.24
C LEU A 87 3.03 -10.44 -9.40
N HIS A 88 2.85 -9.27 -10.00
CA HIS A 88 3.69 -8.79 -11.09
C HIS A 88 5.13 -8.52 -10.63
N LYS A 89 5.33 -7.95 -9.43
CA LYS A 89 6.68 -7.68 -8.93
C LYS A 89 7.43 -8.96 -8.56
N GLN A 90 6.74 -10.02 -8.07
CA GLN A 90 7.35 -11.35 -7.92
C GLN A 90 7.82 -11.89 -9.29
N LEU A 91 6.97 -11.81 -10.32
CA LEU A 91 7.32 -12.24 -11.68
C LEU A 91 8.45 -11.41 -12.29
N ALA A 92 8.50 -10.11 -12.01
CA ALA A 92 9.54 -9.24 -12.55
C ALA A 92 10.95 -9.60 -12.07
N LEU A 93 11.09 -10.28 -10.92
CA LEU A 93 12.39 -10.82 -10.46
C LEU A 93 12.96 -11.90 -11.38
N LEU A 94 12.15 -12.47 -12.28
CA LEU A 94 12.63 -13.42 -13.31
C LEU A 94 13.53 -12.76 -14.35
N THR A 95 13.48 -11.44 -14.49
CA THR A 95 14.39 -10.67 -15.36
C THR A 95 15.85 -10.76 -14.92
N GLY A 96 16.12 -11.23 -13.71
CA GLY A 96 17.43 -11.24 -13.09
C GLY A 96 17.70 -10.02 -12.19
N ALA A 97 16.77 -9.06 -12.12
CA ALA A 97 16.87 -7.95 -11.16
C ALA A 97 16.71 -8.49 -9.73
N ASP A 98 17.60 -8.05 -8.82
CA ASP A 98 17.52 -8.45 -7.41
C ASP A 98 16.63 -7.51 -6.59
N LYS A 99 16.47 -6.26 -7.02
CA LYS A 99 15.67 -5.23 -6.34
C LYS A 99 14.94 -4.38 -7.36
N ILE A 100 13.64 -4.29 -7.21
CA ILE A 100 12.78 -3.50 -8.09
C ILE A 100 11.81 -2.64 -7.28
N TYR A 101 11.41 -1.50 -7.83
CA TYR A 101 10.29 -0.71 -7.31
C TYR A 101 9.44 -0.13 -8.45
N ILE A 102 8.21 0.21 -8.13
CA ILE A 102 7.19 0.62 -9.10
C ILE A 102 6.33 1.70 -8.44
N MET A 103 6.09 2.80 -9.13
CA MET A 103 5.02 3.74 -8.75
C MET A 103 3.73 3.26 -9.43
N SER A 104 2.93 2.49 -8.71
CA SER A 104 1.80 1.73 -9.24
C SER A 104 0.46 2.42 -8.99
N PRO A 105 -0.27 2.87 -10.02
CA PRO A 105 -1.66 3.23 -9.89
C PRO A 105 -2.51 1.97 -9.70
N ASN A 106 -3.42 1.99 -8.73
CA ASN A 106 -4.29 0.87 -8.40
C ASN A 106 -5.75 1.30 -8.36
N VAL A 107 -6.66 0.40 -8.76
CA VAL A 107 -8.09 0.64 -8.72
C VAL A 107 -8.77 -0.43 -7.87
N ARG A 108 -9.30 -0.03 -6.71
CA ARG A 108 -10.06 -0.88 -5.79
C ARG A 108 -11.46 -0.31 -5.63
N LEU A 109 -12.46 -0.94 -6.22
CA LEU A 109 -13.85 -0.49 -6.08
C LEU A 109 -14.36 -0.81 -4.67
N GLU A 110 -13.93 0.01 -3.72
CA GLU A 110 -14.25 -0.09 -2.31
C GLU A 110 -15.74 0.21 -2.03
N ASN A 111 -16.28 -0.45 -1.02
CA ASN A 111 -17.63 -0.17 -0.54
C ASN A 111 -17.76 1.28 -0.06
N GLU A 112 -18.91 1.91 -0.33
CA GLU A 112 -19.17 3.31 0.08
C GLU A 112 -19.04 3.56 1.59
N LYS A 113 -19.18 2.53 2.45
CA LYS A 113 -18.95 2.63 3.89
C LYS A 113 -17.49 3.02 4.22
N LYS A 114 -16.56 2.70 3.33
CA LYS A 114 -15.14 3.09 3.51
C LYS A 114 -14.91 4.60 3.38
N ARG A 115 -15.87 5.36 2.87
CA ARG A 115 -15.81 6.84 2.83
C ARG A 115 -15.56 7.46 4.20
N SER A 116 -16.23 6.95 5.23
CA SER A 116 -16.15 7.51 6.59
C SER A 116 -14.83 7.25 7.29
N THR A 117 -13.98 6.36 6.76
CA THR A 117 -12.69 6.02 7.39
C THR A 117 -11.64 7.13 7.24
N GLY A 118 -11.81 8.01 6.27
CA GLY A 118 -10.85 9.08 5.97
C GLY A 118 -9.51 8.59 5.37
N LYS A 119 -9.33 7.28 5.15
CA LYS A 119 -8.07 6.69 4.64
C LYS A 119 -8.21 5.88 3.35
N HIS A 120 -9.42 5.79 2.76
CA HIS A 120 -9.65 4.99 1.57
C HIS A 120 -9.97 5.84 0.35
N LEU A 121 -9.36 5.46 -0.77
CA LEU A 121 -9.62 5.93 -2.13
C LEU A 121 -9.90 4.70 -3.00
N PHE A 122 -10.73 4.83 -4.04
CA PHE A 122 -10.94 3.75 -4.99
C PHE A 122 -9.92 3.76 -6.15
N GLU A 123 -9.17 4.86 -6.32
CA GLU A 123 -8.01 4.99 -7.19
C GLU A 123 -6.90 5.72 -6.42
N PHE A 124 -5.73 5.12 -6.34
CA PHE A 124 -4.60 5.61 -5.54
C PHE A 124 -3.28 5.05 -6.09
N THR A 125 -2.17 5.59 -5.58
CA THR A 125 -0.82 5.16 -5.96
C THR A 125 -0.16 4.40 -4.81
N GLN A 126 0.48 3.26 -5.13
CA GLN A 126 1.42 2.59 -4.23
C GLN A 126 2.85 2.70 -4.77
N MET A 127 3.79 2.97 -3.89
CA MET A 127 5.18 2.68 -4.16
C MET A 127 5.39 1.21 -3.75
N ASP A 128 5.27 0.33 -4.75
CA ASP A 128 5.50 -1.09 -4.62
C ASP A 128 6.99 -1.42 -4.81
N PHE A 129 7.54 -2.33 -4.02
CA PHE A 129 8.89 -2.81 -4.22
C PHE A 129 9.04 -4.29 -3.83
N GLU A 130 10.07 -4.94 -4.38
CA GLU A 130 10.36 -6.35 -4.10
C GLU A 130 11.88 -6.59 -4.14
N VAL A 131 12.36 -7.46 -3.24
CA VAL A 131 13.77 -7.84 -3.09
C VAL A 131 13.89 -9.35 -3.18
N ALA A 132 14.63 -9.84 -4.16
CA ALA A 132 14.94 -11.27 -4.27
C ALA A 132 15.72 -11.74 -3.05
N TYR A 133 15.31 -12.88 -2.48
CA TYR A 133 15.89 -13.46 -1.26
C TYR A 133 15.88 -12.52 -0.04
N GLY A 134 15.04 -11.46 -0.09
CA GLY A 134 14.84 -10.56 1.03
C GLY A 134 14.11 -11.24 2.19
N THR A 135 14.32 -10.71 3.40
CA THR A 135 13.64 -11.16 4.61
C THR A 135 12.83 -10.03 5.23
N MET A 136 11.81 -10.38 6.00
CA MET A 136 10.98 -9.43 6.75
C MET A 136 11.83 -8.40 7.50
N LYS A 137 12.82 -8.86 8.27
CA LYS A 137 13.72 -7.98 9.05
C LYS A 137 14.48 -6.98 8.18
N GLN A 138 14.98 -7.42 7.02
CA GLN A 138 15.71 -6.53 6.10
C GLN A 138 14.79 -5.47 5.50
N ILE A 139 13.56 -5.87 5.12
CA ILE A 139 12.60 -4.93 4.53
C ILE A 139 12.09 -3.93 5.57
N MET A 140 11.77 -4.36 6.78
CA MET A 140 11.36 -3.46 7.87
C MET A 140 12.44 -2.39 8.12
N SER A 141 13.70 -2.78 8.25
CA SER A 141 14.82 -1.83 8.45
C SER A 141 15.01 -0.87 7.26
N LEU A 142 14.84 -1.36 6.01
CA LEU A 142 14.89 -0.53 4.80
C LEU A 142 13.78 0.52 4.79
N VAL A 143 12.57 0.14 5.18
CA VAL A 143 11.40 1.03 5.22
C VAL A 143 11.54 2.07 6.34
N GLU A 144 12.08 1.71 7.50
CA GLU A 144 12.40 2.67 8.55
C GLU A 144 13.32 3.78 8.03
N ASP A 145 14.40 3.39 7.35
CA ASP A 145 15.33 4.35 6.73
C ASP A 145 14.61 5.21 5.66
N LEU A 146 13.80 4.60 4.79
CA LEU A 146 13.03 5.32 3.76
C LEU A 146 12.12 6.39 4.37
N VAL A 147 11.35 6.02 5.38
CA VAL A 147 10.40 6.92 6.05
C VAL A 147 11.14 8.07 6.73
N ILE A 148 12.20 7.76 7.48
CA ILE A 148 13.01 8.76 8.19
C ILE A 148 13.68 9.74 7.22
N GLU A 149 14.31 9.24 6.15
CA GLU A 149 14.99 10.09 5.17
C GLU A 149 14.00 10.95 4.38
N THR A 150 12.83 10.42 4.06
CA THR A 150 11.78 11.20 3.40
C THR A 150 11.23 12.30 4.30
N ILE A 151 10.98 12.02 5.59
CA ILE A 151 10.55 13.04 6.57
C ILE A 151 11.60 14.13 6.70
N LYS A 152 12.90 13.77 6.80
CA LYS A 152 13.99 14.73 6.88
C LYS A 152 14.04 15.65 5.66
N ALA A 153 13.92 15.09 4.45
CA ALA A 153 13.91 15.86 3.22
C ALA A 153 12.74 16.86 3.15
N VAL A 154 11.52 16.39 3.46
CA VAL A 154 10.33 17.24 3.49
C VAL A 154 10.45 18.36 4.53
N ARG A 155 10.91 18.06 5.75
CA ARG A 155 11.14 19.09 6.79
C ARG A 155 12.16 20.13 6.38
N ALA A 156 13.25 19.70 5.74
CA ALA A 156 14.34 20.60 5.34
C ALA A 156 13.93 21.51 4.17
N GLU A 157 13.21 20.98 3.17
CA GLU A 157 12.94 21.68 1.93
C GLU A 157 11.56 22.38 1.90
N ARG A 158 10.61 21.96 2.75
CA ARG A 158 9.18 22.35 2.68
C ARG A 158 8.64 22.87 4.02
N LYS A 159 9.46 23.53 4.80
CA LYS A 159 9.07 24.04 6.11
C LYS A 159 7.88 25.01 6.02
N GLU A 160 7.92 26.00 5.13
CA GLU A 160 6.83 26.98 4.95
C GLU A 160 5.55 26.32 4.43
N ASP A 161 5.68 25.34 3.51
CA ASP A 161 4.55 24.58 3.02
C ASP A 161 3.90 23.75 4.13
N LEU A 162 4.68 23.13 5.04
CA LEU A 162 4.16 22.41 6.23
C LEU A 162 3.48 23.37 7.22
N GLU A 163 4.04 24.57 7.44
CA GLU A 163 3.43 25.60 8.27
C GLU A 163 2.05 26.01 7.77
N SER A 164 1.83 26.03 6.43
CA SER A 164 0.53 26.30 5.83
C SER A 164 -0.54 25.26 6.24
N PHE A 165 -0.13 24.02 6.58
CA PHE A 165 -1.00 22.99 7.13
C PHE A 165 -1.07 23.01 8.67
N GLY A 166 -0.32 23.89 9.33
CA GLY A 166 -0.15 23.85 10.78
C GLY A 166 0.55 22.58 11.26
N ARG A 167 1.38 21.98 10.40
CA ARG A 167 2.00 20.67 10.64
C ARG A 167 3.43 20.80 11.16
N GLU A 168 3.68 20.26 12.34
CA GLU A 168 5.01 20.00 12.85
C GLU A 168 5.32 18.50 12.73
N LEU A 169 6.25 18.14 11.85
CA LEU A 169 6.65 16.75 11.65
C LEU A 169 7.78 16.37 12.61
N ARG A 170 7.55 15.35 13.42
CA ARG A 170 8.60 14.70 14.20
C ARG A 170 9.40 13.75 13.29
N ILE A 171 10.71 13.68 13.49
CA ILE A 171 11.57 12.64 12.90
C ILE A 171 11.54 11.46 13.88
N PRO A 172 11.01 10.30 13.45
CA PRO A 172 10.96 9.14 14.33
C PRO A 172 12.34 8.52 14.53
N GLU A 173 12.51 7.85 15.68
CA GLU A 173 13.75 7.14 16.01
C GLU A 173 13.59 5.64 15.70
N LYS A 174 14.61 5.03 15.10
CA LYS A 174 14.66 3.59 14.86
C LYS A 174 15.49 2.83 15.90
N PRO A 175 15.24 1.52 16.11
CA PRO A 175 14.23 0.69 15.42
C PRO A 175 12.82 1.02 15.91
N PHE A 176 11.84 0.93 14.99
CA PHE A 176 10.44 1.06 15.35
C PHE A 176 10.00 -0.13 16.20
N LYS A 177 9.06 0.10 17.13
CA LYS A 177 8.50 -0.97 17.95
C LYS A 177 7.80 -2.01 17.08
N VAL A 178 7.86 -3.28 17.48
CA VAL A 178 7.22 -4.40 16.78
C VAL A 178 6.24 -5.08 17.72
N TYR A 179 5.04 -5.31 17.25
CA TYR A 179 3.98 -6.03 17.93
C TYR A 179 3.42 -7.11 17.00
N THR A 180 2.84 -8.16 17.56
CA THR A 180 2.05 -9.12 16.79
C THR A 180 0.60 -8.69 16.69
N THR A 181 -0.13 -9.18 15.70
CA THR A 181 -1.58 -8.96 15.59
C THR A 181 -2.29 -9.44 16.86
N HIS A 182 -1.85 -10.56 17.42
CA HIS A 182 -2.42 -11.11 18.66
C HIS A 182 -2.27 -10.14 19.86
N GLU A 183 -1.07 -9.56 20.05
CA GLU A 183 -0.85 -8.56 21.11
C GLU A 183 -1.70 -7.31 20.92
N MET A 184 -1.91 -6.89 19.66
CA MET A 184 -2.78 -5.75 19.37
C MET A 184 -4.25 -6.06 19.64
N GLU A 185 -4.72 -7.25 19.26
CA GLU A 185 -6.09 -7.68 19.52
C GLU A 185 -6.36 -7.88 21.00
N GLU A 186 -5.42 -8.42 21.77
CA GLU A 186 -5.53 -8.57 23.22
C GLU A 186 -5.65 -7.22 23.91
N ARG A 187 -4.88 -6.22 23.47
CA ARG A 187 -4.83 -4.90 24.09
C ARG A 187 -5.98 -3.98 23.68
N TYR A 188 -6.40 -4.00 22.40
CA TYR A 188 -7.33 -3.02 21.82
C TYR A 188 -8.59 -3.65 21.21
N GLY A 189 -8.67 -4.97 21.16
CA GLY A 189 -9.72 -5.69 20.43
C GLY A 189 -9.49 -5.77 18.93
N LYS A 190 -10.44 -6.34 18.20
CA LYS A 190 -10.32 -6.57 16.74
C LYS A 190 -10.12 -5.30 15.91
N GLU A 191 -10.66 -4.18 16.35
CA GLU A 191 -10.51 -2.88 15.66
C GLU A 191 -9.29 -2.08 16.20
N TRP A 192 -8.21 -2.78 16.53
CA TRP A 192 -7.02 -2.28 17.21
C TRP A 192 -6.30 -1.13 16.49
N GLU A 193 -6.36 -1.07 15.17
CA GLU A 193 -5.50 -0.19 14.36
C GLU A 193 -5.61 1.29 14.77
N LEU A 194 -6.83 1.82 14.82
CA LEU A 194 -7.04 3.24 15.11
C LEU A 194 -6.75 3.61 16.57
N PRO A 195 -7.20 2.84 17.60
CA PRO A 195 -6.79 3.09 18.99
C PRO A 195 -5.27 3.01 19.19
N ALA A 196 -4.63 1.97 18.70
CA ALA A 196 -3.18 1.81 18.81
C ALA A 196 -2.42 2.95 18.12
N SER A 197 -2.83 3.34 16.91
CA SER A 197 -2.23 4.46 16.19
C SER A 197 -2.33 5.78 16.97
N ARG A 198 -3.40 6.01 17.74
CA ARG A 198 -3.57 7.23 18.56
C ARG A 198 -2.72 7.26 19.81
N GLU A 199 -2.35 6.10 20.33
CA GLU A 199 -1.54 5.99 21.57
C GLU A 199 -0.04 6.04 21.32
N HIS A 200 0.39 5.96 20.05
CA HIS A 200 1.81 5.98 19.68
C HIS A 200 2.21 7.35 19.13
N ASP A 201 3.43 7.77 19.47
CA ASP A 201 4.04 9.02 18.97
C ASP A 201 4.94 8.77 17.74
N ASP A 202 5.44 7.55 17.59
CA ASP A 202 6.30 7.12 16.48
C ASP A 202 5.62 5.99 15.68
N PRO A 203 5.95 5.80 14.41
CA PRO A 203 5.49 4.65 13.64
C PRO A 203 5.92 3.33 14.32
N PHE A 204 5.10 2.29 14.14
CA PHE A 204 5.37 0.97 14.69
C PHE A 204 4.94 -0.13 13.72
N TRP A 205 5.50 -1.31 13.90
CA TRP A 205 5.20 -2.48 13.10
C TRP A 205 4.18 -3.36 13.80
N VAL A 206 3.26 -3.91 13.01
CA VAL A 206 2.44 -5.05 13.42
C VAL A 206 2.71 -6.19 12.44
N ILE A 207 3.00 -7.37 12.98
CA ILE A 207 3.38 -8.56 12.20
C ILE A 207 2.39 -9.70 12.44
N ASP A 208 2.48 -10.73 11.60
CA ASP A 208 1.77 -12.00 11.79
C ASP A 208 0.25 -11.86 11.56
N HIS A 209 -0.09 -11.29 10.41
CA HIS A 209 -1.47 -11.17 9.94
C HIS A 209 -1.90 -12.43 9.19
N ASP A 210 -3.12 -12.92 9.42
CA ASP A 210 -3.73 -13.93 8.54
C ASP A 210 -4.25 -13.26 7.27
N ARG A 211 -3.57 -13.55 6.14
CA ARG A 211 -3.80 -12.88 4.85
C ARG A 211 -3.71 -13.84 3.67
N GLU A 212 -3.54 -13.27 2.48
CA GLU A 212 -3.64 -13.89 1.18
C GLU A 212 -2.61 -14.98 0.91
N PHE A 213 -2.90 -15.82 -0.05
CA PHE A 213 -2.16 -17.03 -0.43
C PHE A 213 -0.67 -16.81 -0.77
N TYR A 214 -0.28 -15.59 -1.10
CA TYR A 214 1.09 -15.25 -1.49
C TYR A 214 2.00 -14.91 -0.31
N ASP A 215 1.46 -14.74 0.89
CA ASP A 215 2.28 -14.52 2.08
C ASP A 215 2.83 -15.83 2.61
N ARG A 216 4.12 -15.83 2.95
CA ARG A 216 4.83 -16.99 3.42
C ARG A 216 4.43 -17.36 4.84
N GLU A 217 3.92 -18.58 5.02
CA GLU A 217 3.75 -19.16 6.34
C GLU A 217 5.12 -19.40 7.00
N ASP A 218 5.25 -19.11 8.30
CA ASP A 218 6.46 -19.36 9.06
C ASP A 218 6.65 -20.89 9.26
N PRO A 219 7.71 -21.49 8.70
CA PRO A 219 7.91 -22.95 8.78
C PRO A 219 8.14 -23.45 10.21
N GLU A 220 8.54 -22.56 11.13
CA GLU A 220 8.77 -22.89 12.53
C GLU A 220 7.51 -22.71 13.40
N ARG A 221 6.52 -21.96 12.89
CA ARG A 221 5.27 -21.65 13.59
C ARG A 221 4.07 -21.77 12.64
N PRO A 222 3.55 -22.97 12.38
CA PRO A 222 2.40 -23.18 11.51
C PRO A 222 1.20 -22.31 11.91
N GLY A 223 0.53 -21.71 10.92
CA GLY A 223 -0.57 -20.76 11.12
C GLY A 223 -0.13 -19.32 11.38
N HIS A 224 1.17 -19.04 11.40
CA HIS A 224 1.74 -17.71 11.51
C HIS A 224 2.40 -17.29 10.18
N PHE A 225 2.33 -16.02 9.85
CA PHE A 225 2.81 -15.53 8.54
C PHE A 225 3.92 -14.49 8.71
N ARG A 226 4.90 -14.51 7.81
CA ARG A 226 6.02 -13.57 7.79
C ARG A 226 5.65 -12.30 7.02
N ASN A 227 4.59 -11.64 7.47
CA ASN A 227 4.11 -10.38 6.92
C ASN A 227 4.09 -9.26 7.98
N TYR A 228 3.94 -8.04 7.53
CA TYR A 228 4.08 -6.85 8.37
C TYR A 228 3.35 -5.66 7.80
N ASP A 229 2.77 -4.85 8.71
CA ASP A 229 2.23 -3.53 8.43
C ASP A 229 2.98 -2.46 9.18
N LEU A 230 3.25 -1.34 8.53
CA LEU A 230 3.70 -0.12 9.18
C LEU A 230 2.49 0.74 9.53
N ILE A 231 2.33 1.02 10.81
CA ILE A 231 1.26 1.86 11.33
C ILE A 231 1.84 3.24 11.64
N TYR A 232 1.29 4.29 11.01
CA TYR A 232 1.62 5.66 11.37
C TYR A 232 0.91 6.06 12.67
N PRO A 233 1.55 6.87 13.53
CA PRO A 233 0.97 7.35 14.78
C PRO A 233 -0.14 8.38 14.56
N GLU A 234 -0.61 9.00 15.63
CA GLU A 234 -1.56 10.13 15.65
C GLU A 234 -2.93 9.79 15.03
N GLY A 235 -3.30 8.52 14.91
CA GLY A 235 -4.56 8.08 14.29
C GLY A 235 -4.52 8.01 12.76
N PHE A 236 -3.34 8.07 12.14
CA PHE A 236 -3.21 7.91 10.68
C PHE A 236 -3.39 6.46 10.22
N GLY A 237 -3.04 5.48 11.08
CA GLY A 237 -3.23 4.05 10.81
C GLY A 237 -2.24 3.47 9.80
N GLU A 238 -2.61 2.36 9.18
CA GLU A 238 -1.77 1.62 8.23
C GLU A 238 -1.34 2.50 7.04
N GLY A 239 -0.03 2.56 6.81
CA GLY A 239 0.60 3.28 5.69
C GLY A 239 1.31 2.39 4.68
N LEU A 240 1.74 1.20 5.11
CA LEU A 240 2.44 0.22 4.28
C LEU A 240 2.07 -1.18 4.72
N SER A 241 1.93 -2.08 3.77
CA SER A 241 1.75 -3.51 3.98
C SER A 241 2.75 -4.31 3.16
N GLY A 242 3.29 -5.39 3.73
CA GLY A 242 4.28 -6.23 3.08
C GLY A 242 4.43 -7.61 3.70
N GLY A 243 5.31 -8.42 3.10
CA GLY A 243 5.61 -9.77 3.60
C GLY A 243 6.75 -10.44 2.86
N GLU A 244 7.23 -11.55 3.41
CA GLU A 244 7.96 -12.56 2.66
C GLU A 244 6.96 -13.31 1.77
N ARG A 245 7.37 -13.67 0.54
CA ARG A 245 6.47 -14.30 -0.44
C ARG A 245 6.61 -15.80 -0.45
N GLU A 246 5.47 -16.48 -0.60
CA GLU A 246 5.46 -17.87 -0.92
C GLU A 246 5.88 -18.09 -2.39
N TRP A 247 6.70 -19.07 -2.66
CA TRP A 247 7.20 -19.41 -4.00
C TRP A 247 7.00 -20.87 -4.38
N GLU A 248 6.64 -21.73 -3.41
CA GLU A 248 6.44 -23.14 -3.64
C GLU A 248 5.04 -23.42 -4.19
N TYR A 249 4.97 -24.01 -5.38
CA TYR A 249 3.72 -24.26 -6.11
C TYR A 249 2.66 -24.95 -5.26
N ASP A 250 3.02 -26.02 -4.56
CA ASP A 250 2.05 -26.83 -3.81
C ASP A 250 1.45 -26.04 -2.64
N ARG A 251 2.24 -25.17 -2.00
CA ARG A 251 1.81 -24.30 -0.91
C ARG A 251 0.89 -23.19 -1.44
N ILE A 252 1.28 -22.53 -2.53
CA ILE A 252 0.47 -21.50 -3.20
C ILE A 252 -0.87 -22.12 -3.61
N LEU A 253 -0.86 -23.27 -4.29
CA LEU A 253 -2.09 -23.92 -4.76
C LEU A 253 -3.00 -24.34 -3.60
N ARG A 254 -2.42 -24.84 -2.49
CA ARG A 254 -3.16 -25.16 -1.28
C ARG A 254 -3.87 -23.94 -0.72
N ARG A 255 -3.14 -22.83 -0.50
CA ARG A 255 -3.67 -21.60 0.05
C ARG A 255 -4.77 -20.98 -0.84
N ILE A 256 -4.57 -20.92 -2.15
CA ILE A 256 -5.61 -20.47 -3.11
C ILE A 256 -6.92 -21.24 -2.89
N LYS A 257 -6.87 -22.55 -2.66
CA LYS A 257 -8.06 -23.38 -2.42
C LYS A 257 -8.66 -23.17 -1.03
N GLU A 258 -7.82 -23.04 -0.01
CA GLU A 258 -8.23 -22.77 1.38
C GLU A 258 -8.95 -21.41 1.47
N ASP A 259 -8.46 -20.41 0.75
CA ASP A 259 -9.05 -19.07 0.65
C ASP A 259 -10.32 -19.02 -0.23
N GLY A 260 -10.74 -20.17 -0.79
CA GLY A 260 -11.93 -20.26 -1.67
C GLY A 260 -11.77 -19.59 -3.03
N LEU A 261 -10.54 -19.30 -3.43
CA LEU A 261 -10.23 -18.68 -4.72
C LEU A 261 -10.15 -19.73 -5.84
N SER A 262 -10.39 -19.29 -7.09
CA SER A 262 -10.26 -20.16 -8.26
C SER A 262 -8.81 -20.24 -8.73
N PRO A 263 -8.17 -21.43 -8.75
CA PRO A 263 -6.83 -21.59 -9.33
C PRO A 263 -6.75 -21.16 -10.80
N GLU A 264 -7.86 -21.29 -11.55
CA GLU A 264 -7.90 -20.88 -12.96
C GLU A 264 -7.67 -19.37 -13.14
N SER A 265 -8.08 -18.55 -12.19
CA SER A 265 -7.82 -17.09 -12.20
C SER A 265 -6.34 -16.75 -12.12
N TYR A 266 -5.51 -17.68 -11.61
CA TYR A 266 -4.06 -17.52 -11.42
C TYR A 266 -3.26 -18.52 -12.25
N ARG A 267 -3.85 -19.13 -13.27
CA ARG A 267 -3.25 -20.21 -14.06
C ARG A 267 -1.84 -19.89 -14.54
N ASP A 268 -1.63 -18.71 -15.13
CA ASP A 268 -0.33 -18.32 -15.69
C ASP A 268 0.73 -18.14 -14.57
N PHE A 269 0.35 -17.59 -13.42
CA PHE A 269 1.20 -17.46 -12.24
C PHE A 269 1.55 -18.85 -11.65
N LEU A 270 0.54 -19.71 -11.51
CA LEU A 270 0.72 -21.07 -11.00
C LEU A 270 1.59 -21.93 -11.93
N GLU A 271 1.49 -21.77 -13.25
CA GLU A 271 2.35 -22.46 -14.20
C GLU A 271 3.83 -22.06 -14.04
N ILE A 272 4.10 -20.78 -13.76
CA ILE A 272 5.46 -20.28 -13.48
C ILE A 272 5.98 -20.86 -12.15
N ALA A 273 5.14 -20.87 -11.10
CA ALA A 273 5.47 -21.48 -9.82
C ALA A 273 5.77 -22.98 -9.95
N LYS A 274 4.95 -23.71 -10.72
CA LYS A 274 5.10 -25.16 -10.97
C LYS A 274 6.41 -25.50 -11.68
N ARG A 275 6.92 -24.60 -12.49
CA ARG A 275 8.26 -24.76 -13.13
C ARG A 275 9.41 -24.43 -12.19
N GLY A 276 9.15 -24.07 -10.92
CA GLY A 276 10.17 -23.71 -9.94
C GLY A 276 10.91 -22.41 -10.29
N LEU A 277 10.25 -21.49 -11.02
CA LEU A 277 10.87 -20.26 -11.48
C LEU A 277 10.67 -19.09 -10.50
N LEU A 278 9.65 -19.14 -9.62
CA LEU A 278 9.49 -18.12 -8.59
C LEU A 278 10.66 -18.17 -7.60
N LYS A 279 11.13 -16.99 -7.23
CA LYS A 279 12.20 -16.85 -6.23
C LYS A 279 11.61 -16.53 -4.85
N PRO A 280 12.22 -17.03 -3.76
CA PRO A 280 11.99 -16.40 -2.46
C PRO A 280 12.20 -14.91 -2.56
N SER A 281 11.30 -14.11 -2.02
CA SER A 281 11.42 -12.66 -2.01
C SER A 281 10.67 -12.05 -0.84
N ALA A 282 10.92 -10.76 -0.59
CA ALA A 282 10.16 -9.97 0.34
C ALA A 282 10.02 -8.54 -0.21
N GLY A 283 8.89 -7.93 0.07
CA GLY A 283 8.62 -6.58 -0.39
C GLY A 283 7.38 -5.99 0.26
N ALA A 284 7.02 -4.79 -0.16
CA ALA A 284 5.88 -4.08 0.39
C ALA A 284 5.24 -3.14 -0.63
N GLY A 285 4.06 -2.62 -0.28
CA GLY A 285 3.39 -1.53 -0.95
C GLY A 285 3.14 -0.38 0.02
N LEU A 286 3.80 0.75 -0.19
CA LEU A 286 3.58 1.98 0.59
C LEU A 286 2.51 2.82 -0.11
N GLY A 287 1.42 3.11 0.61
CA GLY A 287 0.37 4.00 0.10
C GLY A 287 0.86 5.44 0.02
N VAL A 288 1.05 5.95 -1.20
CA VAL A 288 1.62 7.29 -1.44
C VAL A 288 0.74 8.37 -0.83
N GLU A 289 -0.56 8.33 -1.06
CA GLU A 289 -1.51 9.30 -0.51
C GLU A 289 -1.66 9.16 1.02
N ARG A 290 -1.56 7.94 1.57
CA ARG A 290 -1.55 7.74 3.03
C ARG A 290 -0.30 8.33 3.67
N PHE A 291 0.87 8.16 3.04
CA PHE A 291 2.09 8.77 3.53
C PHE A 291 2.05 10.30 3.42
N LEU A 292 1.58 10.85 2.28
CA LEU A 292 1.39 12.29 2.14
C LEU A 292 0.41 12.85 3.17
N ARG A 293 -0.70 12.13 3.44
CA ARG A 293 -1.68 12.48 4.46
C ARG A 293 -1.04 12.58 5.85
N PHE A 294 -0.20 11.62 6.21
CA PHE A 294 0.56 11.65 7.46
C PHE A 294 1.54 12.83 7.50
N LEU A 295 2.29 13.08 6.43
CA LEU A 295 3.27 14.16 6.34
C LEU A 295 2.63 15.53 6.55
N VAL A 296 1.47 15.80 5.94
CA VAL A 296 0.79 17.10 6.05
C VAL A 296 -0.22 17.20 7.19
N GLY A 297 -0.48 16.10 7.90
CA GLY A 297 -1.44 16.06 9.02
C GLY A 297 -2.91 16.18 8.58
N ALA A 298 -3.25 15.83 7.32
CA ALA A 298 -4.60 15.97 6.81
C ALA A 298 -5.56 14.96 7.47
N LYS A 299 -6.75 15.43 7.84
CA LYS A 299 -7.77 14.58 8.48
C LYS A 299 -8.36 13.55 7.53
N HIS A 300 -8.55 13.91 6.27
CA HIS A 300 -9.15 13.04 5.27
C HIS A 300 -8.22 12.90 4.04
N ILE A 301 -8.10 11.68 3.52
CA ILE A 301 -7.23 11.37 2.38
C ILE A 301 -7.61 12.12 1.09
N LYS A 302 -8.87 12.54 0.93
CA LYS A 302 -9.29 13.39 -0.19
C LYS A 302 -8.56 14.73 -0.24
N ASP A 303 -8.11 15.22 0.92
CA ASP A 303 -7.46 16.52 1.03
C ASP A 303 -6.04 16.51 0.46
N VAL A 304 -5.47 15.32 0.25
CA VAL A 304 -4.12 15.13 -0.31
C VAL A 304 -4.11 14.70 -1.79
N GLN A 305 -5.25 14.72 -2.46
CA GLN A 305 -5.33 14.53 -3.92
C GLN A 305 -5.93 15.76 -4.59
N VAL A 306 -5.37 16.17 -5.73
CA VAL A 306 -5.95 17.23 -6.57
C VAL A 306 -7.31 16.77 -7.11
N PHE A 307 -7.40 15.53 -7.56
CA PHE A 307 -8.61 14.89 -8.08
C PHE A 307 -8.99 13.69 -7.22
N PRO A 308 -9.65 13.88 -6.08
CA PRO A 308 -9.92 12.80 -5.13
C PRO A 308 -10.88 11.75 -5.69
N ARG A 309 -10.61 10.49 -5.36
CA ARG A 309 -11.37 9.30 -5.75
C ARG A 309 -11.90 8.59 -4.50
N VAL A 310 -12.84 9.22 -3.79
CA VAL A 310 -13.40 8.70 -2.54
C VAL A 310 -14.54 7.71 -2.82
N PRO A 311 -14.56 6.54 -2.17
CA PRO A 311 -15.66 5.59 -2.34
C PRO A 311 -17.03 6.21 -2.10
N GLY A 312 -17.95 6.06 -3.06
CA GLY A 312 -19.32 6.56 -2.93
C GLY A 312 -19.50 8.07 -3.07
N GLU A 313 -18.45 8.87 -3.32
CA GLU A 313 -18.57 10.28 -3.71
C GLU A 313 -18.56 10.44 -5.24
N ASP A 314 -19.15 11.51 -5.73
CA ASP A 314 -19.04 11.86 -7.14
C ASP A 314 -17.62 12.38 -7.40
N VAL A 315 -17.06 12.02 -8.55
CA VAL A 315 -15.74 12.49 -8.94
C VAL A 315 -15.79 13.93 -9.44
N LEU A 316 -14.75 14.70 -9.16
CA LEU A 316 -14.70 16.10 -9.58
C LEU A 316 -14.55 16.26 -11.09
N ILE A 317 -13.80 15.39 -11.74
CA ILE A 317 -13.55 15.37 -13.20
C ILE A 317 -13.32 13.92 -13.61
#